data_d762f3a273101f56baf5f54a962f5ab7
#
_entry.id   d762f3a273101f56baf5f54a962f5ab7
#
_cell.length_a   1.000
_cell.length_b   1.000
_cell.length_c   1.000
_cell.angle_alpha   90.00
_cell.angle_beta   90.00
_cell.angle_gamma   90.00
#
_symmetry.space_group_name_H-M   'P 1'
#
loop_
_entity.id
_entity.type
_entity.pdbx_description
1 polymer ?
#
loop_
_entity_poly.entity_id
_entity_poly.type
_entity_poly.pdbx_seq_one_letter_code
_entity_poly.pdbx_strand_id
1 'polypeptide(L)'
;FYQFEENRVVEFQALWDLPEVMMQAGAWPMPPSLGREWHVPGPATQDGLVPGPYDEEHGLKSCQLIIDMLTAMKRHPSQGGPEVMEMEKYWHPRMSWYGPSGIGTGRGISGFRNWHQIPFLNAMPDRGQYVDQINYHFFGDRNYVAVTGWPNMIQTLTHDGWMGIAPAGKRVTMRSLDFWRIEKGLI
;
A
#
# COMPACT_ATOMS: atom_id res chain seq x y z
N PHE A 1 -8.78 -12.19 2.86
CA PHE A 1 -8.23 -12.77 4.10
C PHE A 1 -9.25 -13.70 4.71
N TYR A 2 -8.81 -14.89 5.10
CA TYR A 2 -9.60 -15.86 5.87
C TYR A 2 -8.77 -16.29 7.08
N GLN A 3 -9.36 -16.24 8.28
CA GLN A 3 -8.80 -16.84 9.46
C GLN A 3 -9.51 -18.17 9.71
N PHE A 4 -8.72 -19.20 10.03
CA PHE A 4 -9.23 -20.54 10.33
C PHE A 4 -8.92 -20.91 11.78
N GLU A 5 -9.91 -21.47 12.44
CA GLU A 5 -9.76 -22.20 13.70
C GLU A 5 -10.46 -23.57 13.55
N GLU A 6 -9.80 -24.63 13.95
CA GLU A 6 -10.31 -26.02 13.86
C GLU A 6 -10.92 -26.34 12.48
N ASN A 7 -10.24 -25.95 11.39
CA ASN A 7 -10.69 -26.12 10.00
C ASN A 7 -12.00 -25.37 9.64
N ARG A 8 -12.40 -24.39 10.43
CA ARG A 8 -13.55 -23.52 10.14
C ARG A 8 -13.09 -22.09 9.92
N VAL A 9 -13.71 -21.41 8.98
CA VAL A 9 -13.51 -19.97 8.80
C VAL A 9 -14.18 -19.26 9.96
N VAL A 10 -13.40 -18.52 10.78
CA VAL A 10 -13.89 -17.74 11.92
C VAL A 10 -13.88 -16.26 11.63
N GLU A 11 -13.06 -15.80 10.66
CA GLU A 11 -13.05 -14.42 10.20
C GLU A 11 -12.85 -14.37 8.68
N PHE A 12 -13.55 -13.44 8.06
CA PHE A 12 -13.41 -13.13 6.65
C PHE A 12 -13.31 -11.61 6.46
N GLN A 13 -12.25 -11.16 5.77
CA GLN A 13 -12.10 -9.78 5.35
C GLN A 13 -11.95 -9.74 3.83
N ALA A 14 -12.69 -8.85 3.18
CA ALA A 14 -12.59 -8.64 1.74
C ALA A 14 -12.45 -7.15 1.43
N LEU A 15 -11.65 -6.85 0.41
CA LEU A 15 -11.50 -5.51 -0.14
C LEU A 15 -11.82 -5.57 -1.64
N TRP A 16 -12.53 -4.57 -2.11
CA TRP A 16 -12.85 -4.38 -3.53
C TRP A 16 -12.47 -2.98 -3.94
N ASP A 17 -11.97 -2.83 -5.15
CA ASP A 17 -11.77 -1.53 -5.78
C ASP A 17 -13.11 -1.05 -6.38
N LEU A 18 -14.01 -0.57 -5.52
CA LEU A 18 -15.28 0.01 -5.96
C LEU A 18 -15.10 1.22 -6.89
N PRO A 19 -14.11 2.12 -6.67
CA PRO A 19 -13.80 3.17 -7.62
C PRO A 19 -13.54 2.67 -9.03
N GLU A 20 -12.86 1.54 -9.19
CA GLU A 20 -12.62 0.92 -10.50
C GLU A 20 -13.94 0.55 -11.20
N VAL A 21 -14.88 -0.03 -10.46
CA VAL A 21 -16.23 -0.35 -11.00
C VAL A 21 -16.94 0.93 -11.43
N MET A 22 -16.84 2.00 -10.64
CA MET A 22 -17.45 3.29 -10.98
C MET A 22 -16.82 3.91 -12.23
N MET A 23 -15.50 3.83 -12.38
CA MET A 23 -14.80 4.30 -13.59
C MET A 23 -15.24 3.53 -14.82
N GLN A 24 -15.30 2.20 -14.76
CA GLN A 24 -15.75 1.37 -15.86
C GLN A 24 -17.21 1.65 -16.25
N ALA A 25 -18.03 1.99 -15.27
CA ALA A 25 -19.42 2.37 -15.47
C ALA A 25 -19.60 3.83 -15.95
N GLY A 26 -18.54 4.62 -16.06
CA GLY A 26 -18.61 6.05 -16.38
C GLY A 26 -19.26 6.89 -15.26
N ALA A 27 -19.26 6.40 -14.03
CA ALA A 27 -19.90 7.03 -12.86
C ALA A 27 -18.90 7.53 -11.82
N TRP A 28 -17.62 7.73 -12.19
CA TRP A 28 -16.60 8.23 -11.29
C TRP A 28 -16.85 9.70 -10.93
N PRO A 29 -17.14 10.05 -9.65
CA PRO A 29 -17.53 11.40 -9.26
C PRO A 29 -16.34 12.29 -8.86
N MET A 30 -15.12 11.75 -8.85
CA MET A 30 -13.93 12.42 -8.35
C MET A 30 -13.06 12.92 -9.51
N PRO A 31 -12.08 13.83 -9.25
CA PRO A 31 -11.09 14.21 -10.25
C PRO A 31 -10.33 12.99 -10.81
N PRO A 32 -9.74 13.11 -12.01
CA PRO A 32 -8.83 12.10 -12.53
C PRO A 32 -7.69 11.80 -11.57
N SER A 33 -7.19 10.57 -11.61
CA SER A 33 -6.00 10.17 -10.85
C SER A 33 -4.79 11.02 -11.24
N LEU A 34 -3.91 11.32 -10.28
CA LEU A 34 -2.61 11.95 -10.55
C LEU A 34 -1.66 10.97 -11.24
N GLY A 35 -1.68 9.71 -10.80
CA GLY A 35 -0.97 8.61 -11.46
C GLY A 35 -1.71 8.14 -12.72
N ARG A 36 -1.13 7.16 -13.38
CA ARG A 36 -1.73 6.59 -14.58
C ARG A 36 -2.88 5.67 -14.20
N GLU A 37 -4.03 5.87 -14.83
CA GLU A 37 -5.14 4.94 -14.69
C GLU A 37 -4.73 3.54 -15.15
N TRP A 38 -5.26 2.51 -14.50
CA TRP A 38 -5.00 1.09 -14.79
C TRP A 38 -3.57 0.65 -14.46
N HIS A 39 -3.37 -0.65 -14.42
CA HIS A 39 -2.07 -1.27 -14.16
C HIS A 39 -1.22 -1.32 -15.45
N VAL A 40 -0.69 -0.19 -15.86
CA VAL A 40 0.09 -0.07 -17.11
C VAL A 40 1.51 0.43 -16.81
N PRO A 41 2.55 -0.33 -17.15
CA PRO A 41 2.51 -1.72 -17.64
C PRO A 41 2.07 -2.68 -16.53
N GLY A 42 1.47 -3.80 -16.91
CA GLY A 42 1.18 -4.89 -15.98
C GLY A 42 2.45 -5.46 -15.33
N PRO A 43 2.32 -6.23 -14.22
CA PRO A 43 3.45 -6.90 -13.60
C PRO A 43 4.20 -7.79 -14.60
N ALA A 44 5.53 -7.78 -14.55
CA ALA A 44 6.36 -8.44 -15.54
C ALA A 44 6.13 -9.95 -15.62
N THR A 45 5.84 -10.59 -14.51
CA THR A 45 5.61 -12.04 -14.43
C THR A 45 4.16 -12.43 -14.64
N GLN A 46 3.20 -11.58 -14.24
CA GLN A 46 1.75 -11.81 -14.34
C GLN A 46 1.28 -13.17 -13.78
N ASP A 47 2.09 -13.76 -12.91
CA ASP A 47 1.85 -15.09 -12.39
C ASP A 47 0.97 -15.08 -11.13
N GLY A 48 1.17 -14.12 -10.23
CA GLY A 48 0.41 -14.00 -8.99
C GLY A 48 0.42 -15.27 -8.12
N LEU A 49 1.07 -16.32 -8.58
CA LEU A 49 1.20 -17.62 -7.95
C LEU A 49 2.66 -17.99 -7.78
N VAL A 50 2.97 -18.66 -6.70
CA VAL A 50 4.30 -19.19 -6.45
C VAL A 50 4.23 -20.74 -6.59
N PRO A 51 4.64 -21.31 -7.74
CA PRO A 51 4.61 -22.73 -7.95
C PRO A 51 5.69 -23.43 -7.11
N GLY A 52 5.37 -24.61 -6.60
CA GLY A 52 6.29 -25.45 -5.86
C GLY A 52 5.99 -25.52 -4.35
N PRO A 53 6.81 -26.24 -3.58
CA PRO A 53 6.57 -26.45 -2.15
C PRO A 53 6.66 -25.13 -1.37
N TYR A 54 5.88 -25.02 -0.31
CA TYR A 54 5.93 -23.89 0.61
C TYR A 54 7.33 -23.76 1.24
N ASP A 55 7.82 -22.55 1.35
CA ASP A 55 9.12 -22.22 1.93
C ASP A 55 8.92 -21.12 2.99
N GLU A 56 8.75 -21.56 4.23
CA GLU A 56 8.47 -20.67 5.36
C GLU A 56 9.61 -19.69 5.62
N GLU A 57 10.86 -20.16 5.58
CA GLU A 57 12.03 -19.31 5.85
C GLU A 57 12.15 -18.19 4.83
N HIS A 58 11.95 -18.49 3.57
CA HIS A 58 11.97 -17.49 2.52
C HIS A 58 10.79 -16.48 2.69
N GLY A 59 9.59 -16.98 3.01
CA GLY A 59 8.44 -16.12 3.28
C GLY A 59 8.67 -15.19 4.46
N LEU A 60 9.22 -15.66 5.54
CA LEU A 60 9.56 -14.84 6.72
C LEU A 60 10.62 -13.78 6.42
N LYS A 61 11.66 -14.09 5.65
CA LYS A 61 12.65 -13.11 5.20
C LYS A 61 12.03 -12.01 4.33
N SER A 62 11.13 -12.39 3.46
CA SER A 62 10.38 -11.45 2.64
C SER A 62 9.48 -10.54 3.47
N CYS A 63 8.75 -11.10 4.45
CA CYS A 63 7.97 -10.31 5.41
C CYS A 63 8.85 -9.32 6.18
N GLN A 64 10.02 -9.76 6.65
CA GLN A 64 10.93 -8.88 7.41
C GLN A 64 11.40 -7.70 6.56
N LEU A 65 11.72 -7.92 5.28
CA LEU A 65 12.08 -6.82 4.36
C LEU A 65 10.95 -5.78 4.25
N ILE A 66 9.70 -6.23 4.13
CA ILE A 66 8.55 -5.32 4.07
C ILE A 66 8.32 -4.59 5.39
N ILE A 67 8.47 -5.28 6.53
CA ILE A 67 8.38 -4.65 7.86
C ILE A 67 9.44 -3.55 8.01
N ASP A 68 10.67 -3.81 7.64
CA ASP A 68 11.78 -2.85 7.71
C ASP A 68 11.51 -1.64 6.80
N MET A 69 11.05 -1.88 5.58
CA MET A 69 10.67 -0.83 4.63
C MET A 69 9.54 0.04 5.18
N LEU A 70 8.45 -0.56 5.65
CA LEU A 70 7.32 0.18 6.22
C LEU A 70 7.74 0.97 7.47
N THR A 71 8.62 0.41 8.29
CA THR A 71 9.17 1.09 9.47
C THR A 71 9.99 2.31 9.07
N ALA A 72 10.84 2.18 8.05
CA ALA A 72 11.60 3.31 7.52
C ALA A 72 10.68 4.38 6.93
N MET A 73 9.67 3.99 6.16
CA MET A 73 8.72 4.94 5.56
C MET A 73 7.92 5.75 6.58
N LYS A 74 7.65 5.21 7.76
CA LYS A 74 6.92 5.91 8.83
C LYS A 74 7.70 7.09 9.44
N ARG A 75 9.01 7.13 9.26
CA ARG A 75 9.86 8.22 9.80
C ARG A 75 9.56 9.58 9.16
N HIS A 76 9.15 9.58 7.90
CA HIS A 76 8.79 10.80 7.19
C HIS A 76 7.28 11.08 7.32
N PRO A 77 6.85 12.34 7.55
CA PRO A 77 7.65 13.57 7.67
C PRO A 77 8.11 13.89 9.11
N SER A 78 7.67 13.14 10.12
CA SER A 78 7.87 13.49 11.53
C SER A 78 9.32 13.51 12.01
N GLN A 79 10.21 12.77 11.37
CA GLN A 79 11.62 12.63 11.77
C GLN A 79 12.59 13.26 10.77
N GLY A 80 12.11 13.86 9.70
CA GLY A 80 12.94 14.49 8.68
C GLY A 80 12.33 14.51 7.30
N GLY A 81 13.13 14.86 6.30
CA GLY A 81 12.77 14.84 4.91
C GLY A 81 12.63 13.42 4.32
N PRO A 82 12.42 13.32 3.01
CA PRO A 82 12.27 12.02 2.33
C PRO A 82 13.44 11.04 2.53
N GLU A 83 14.63 11.54 2.77
CA GLU A 83 15.87 10.78 2.95
C GLU A 83 15.81 9.81 4.13
N VAL A 84 15.05 10.14 5.18
CA VAL A 84 14.91 9.27 6.35
C VAL A 84 14.17 7.95 6.06
N MET A 85 13.50 7.88 4.92
CA MET A 85 12.82 6.66 4.48
C MET A 85 13.76 5.63 3.84
N GLU A 86 14.96 6.04 3.46
CA GLU A 86 15.95 5.16 2.83
C GLU A 86 15.37 4.33 1.66
N MET A 87 14.52 4.95 0.83
CA MET A 87 13.70 4.21 -0.15
C MET A 87 14.55 3.38 -1.12
N GLU A 88 15.70 3.89 -1.55
CA GLU A 88 16.62 3.21 -2.47
C GLU A 88 17.20 1.92 -1.89
N LYS A 89 17.18 1.76 -0.58
CA LYS A 89 17.63 0.53 0.10
C LYS A 89 16.66 -0.63 -0.10
N TYR A 90 15.38 -0.33 -0.25
CA TYR A 90 14.31 -1.33 -0.27
C TYR A 90 13.69 -1.50 -1.66
N TRP A 91 13.66 -0.44 -2.45
CA TRP A 91 12.87 -0.38 -3.67
C TRP A 91 13.76 -0.42 -4.92
N HIS A 92 13.42 -1.30 -5.84
CA HIS A 92 14.11 -1.36 -7.12
C HIS A 92 13.90 -0.04 -7.89
N PRO A 93 14.95 0.55 -8.50
CA PRO A 93 14.83 1.85 -9.19
C PRO A 93 13.81 1.85 -10.35
N ARG A 94 13.50 0.69 -10.90
CA ARG A 94 12.47 0.51 -11.95
C ARG A 94 11.19 -0.14 -11.45
N MET A 95 10.92 -0.08 -10.14
CA MET A 95 9.70 -0.64 -9.57
C MET A 95 8.45 0.00 -10.19
N SER A 96 7.36 -0.72 -10.19
CA SER A 96 6.03 -0.20 -10.49
C SER A 96 5.18 -0.28 -9.23
N TRP A 97 4.56 0.84 -8.88
CA TRP A 97 3.60 0.90 -7.80
C TRP A 97 2.20 1.02 -8.39
N TYR A 98 1.34 0.10 -8.04
CA TYR A 98 -0.03 0.03 -8.53
C TYR A 98 -0.98 0.52 -7.46
N GLY A 99 -1.37 1.79 -7.53
CA GLY A 99 -2.40 2.36 -6.67
C GLY A 99 -3.80 1.95 -7.14
N PRO A 100 -4.79 1.96 -6.24
CA PRO A 100 -6.18 1.74 -6.62
C PRO A 100 -6.70 2.86 -7.53
N SER A 101 -7.85 2.64 -8.14
CA SER A 101 -8.53 3.64 -8.97
C SER A 101 -8.76 4.94 -8.19
N GLY A 102 -8.56 6.07 -8.86
CA GLY A 102 -8.55 7.40 -8.24
C GLY A 102 -7.18 7.85 -7.74
N ILE A 103 -6.22 6.94 -7.53
CA ILE A 103 -4.82 7.25 -7.21
C ILE A 103 -3.93 6.97 -8.44
N GLY A 104 -4.06 5.80 -9.04
CA GLY A 104 -3.37 5.42 -10.25
C GLY A 104 -1.96 4.85 -10.03
N THR A 105 -1.34 4.43 -11.13
CA THR A 105 -0.04 3.76 -11.16
C THR A 105 1.11 4.77 -11.29
N GLY A 106 2.16 4.58 -10.48
CA GLY A 106 3.41 5.31 -10.55
C GLY A 106 4.59 4.39 -10.88
N ARG A 107 5.61 4.91 -11.55
CA ARG A 107 6.84 4.18 -11.88
C ARG A 107 8.03 4.76 -11.16
N GLY A 108 8.84 3.85 -10.57
CA GLY A 108 10.00 4.22 -9.79
C GLY A 108 9.63 4.99 -8.51
N ILE A 109 10.62 5.30 -7.71
CA ILE A 109 10.45 6.05 -6.46
C ILE A 109 9.83 7.44 -6.73
N SER A 110 10.26 8.11 -7.79
CA SER A 110 9.72 9.42 -8.14
C SER A 110 8.24 9.38 -8.52
N GLY A 111 7.82 8.37 -9.29
CA GLY A 111 6.40 8.18 -9.63
C GLY A 111 5.55 7.89 -8.41
N PHE A 112 5.97 6.98 -7.54
CA PHE A 112 5.31 6.71 -6.27
C PHE A 112 5.19 7.98 -5.41
N ARG A 113 6.28 8.74 -5.26
CA ARG A 113 6.28 9.95 -4.45
C ARG A 113 5.38 11.04 -5.03
N ASN A 114 5.56 11.37 -6.31
CA ASN A 114 4.90 12.53 -6.92
C ASN A 114 3.38 12.31 -7.10
N TRP A 115 2.97 11.09 -7.42
CA TRP A 115 1.58 10.80 -7.74
C TRP A 115 0.76 10.24 -6.60
N HIS A 116 1.43 9.77 -5.54
CA HIS A 116 0.75 9.22 -4.36
C HIS A 116 1.24 9.83 -3.05
N GLN A 117 2.51 9.62 -2.70
CA GLN A 117 2.96 9.86 -1.33
C GLN A 117 2.93 11.34 -0.94
N ILE A 118 3.40 12.24 -1.81
CA ILE A 118 3.42 13.69 -1.53
C ILE A 118 1.98 14.24 -1.40
N PRO A 119 1.06 14.00 -2.35
CA PRO A 119 -0.32 14.43 -2.19
C PRO A 119 -1.01 13.85 -0.94
N PHE A 120 -0.74 12.60 -0.63
CA PHE A 120 -1.28 11.93 0.55
C PHE A 120 -0.79 12.56 1.86
N LEU A 121 0.51 12.83 1.98
CA LEU A 121 1.09 13.43 3.17
C LEU A 121 0.74 14.92 3.32
N ASN A 122 0.56 15.64 2.22
CA ASN A 122 0.07 17.01 2.26
C ASN A 122 -1.36 17.08 2.83
N ALA A 123 -2.20 16.14 2.42
CA ALA A 123 -3.58 16.06 2.93
C ALA A 123 -3.66 15.54 4.37
N MET A 124 -2.76 14.63 4.75
CA MET A 124 -2.78 13.91 6.03
C MET A 124 -1.39 13.90 6.67
N PRO A 125 -0.93 15.05 7.21
CA PRO A 125 0.46 15.23 7.68
C PRO A 125 0.76 14.50 8.99
N ASP A 126 -0.24 14.00 9.70
CA ASP A 126 -0.12 13.28 10.98
C ASP A 126 0.13 11.76 10.80
N ARG A 127 0.55 11.35 9.61
CA ARG A 127 0.94 9.97 9.34
C ARG A 127 1.93 9.46 10.38
N GLY A 128 1.66 8.25 10.90
CA GLY A 128 2.53 7.58 11.88
C GLY A 128 2.31 7.98 13.33
N GLN A 129 1.42 8.92 13.64
CA GLN A 129 1.16 9.34 15.03
C GLN A 129 0.29 8.35 15.81
N TYR A 130 -0.45 7.48 15.14
CA TYR A 130 -1.42 6.58 15.78
C TYR A 130 -1.02 5.11 15.67
N VAL A 131 0.27 4.82 15.70
CA VAL A 131 0.79 3.45 15.48
C VAL A 131 0.30 2.44 16.51
N ASP A 132 0.02 2.88 17.73
CA ASP A 132 -0.48 2.02 18.81
C ASP A 132 -1.97 1.64 18.66
N GLN A 133 -2.67 2.24 17.70
CA GLN A 133 -4.10 2.04 17.45
C GLN A 133 -4.39 1.30 16.15
N ILE A 134 -3.35 0.80 15.50
CA ILE A 134 -3.47 0.10 14.22
C ILE A 134 -2.93 -1.31 14.31
N ASN A 135 -3.42 -2.17 13.42
CA ASN A 135 -2.99 -3.56 13.32
C ASN A 135 -2.41 -3.85 11.94
N TYR A 136 -1.42 -4.71 11.92
CA TYR A 136 -0.86 -5.26 10.69
C TYR A 136 -0.84 -6.79 10.75
N HIS A 137 -1.33 -7.40 9.69
CA HIS A 137 -1.20 -8.83 9.45
C HIS A 137 -0.35 -9.03 8.22
N PHE A 138 0.79 -9.70 8.37
CA PHE A 138 1.73 -9.98 7.31
C PHE A 138 1.62 -11.43 6.88
N PHE A 139 1.60 -11.65 5.58
CA PHE A 139 1.56 -12.98 4.96
C PHE A 139 2.68 -13.06 3.94
N GLY A 140 3.56 -14.04 4.07
CA GLY A 140 4.67 -14.27 3.15
C GLY A 140 4.54 -15.62 2.47
N ASP A 141 4.70 -15.64 1.16
CA ASP A 141 4.89 -16.84 0.37
C ASP A 141 6.07 -16.61 -0.57
N ARG A 142 7.24 -17.13 -0.17
CA ARG A 142 8.51 -16.92 -0.88
C ARG A 142 8.79 -15.42 -1.10
N ASN A 143 8.82 -14.97 -2.36
CA ASN A 143 9.11 -13.59 -2.74
C ASN A 143 7.88 -12.69 -2.82
N TYR A 144 6.71 -13.17 -2.41
CA TYR A 144 5.49 -12.37 -2.29
C TYR A 144 5.12 -12.12 -0.84
N VAL A 145 4.70 -10.89 -0.55
CA VAL A 145 4.19 -10.50 0.76
C VAL A 145 2.88 -9.78 0.58
N ALA A 146 1.90 -10.14 1.38
CA ALA A 146 0.66 -9.40 1.53
C ALA A 146 0.57 -8.80 2.94
N VAL A 147 -0.02 -7.61 3.03
CA VAL A 147 -0.27 -6.92 4.31
C VAL A 147 -1.68 -6.38 4.33
N THR A 148 -2.37 -6.59 5.44
CA THR A 148 -3.67 -5.98 5.71
C THR A 148 -3.76 -5.57 7.17
N GLY A 149 -4.86 -4.92 7.56
CA GLY A 149 -5.13 -4.54 8.95
C GLY A 149 -6.45 -3.82 9.07
N TRP A 150 -7.04 -3.86 10.25
CA TRP A 150 -8.38 -3.36 10.48
C TRP A 150 -8.51 -2.53 11.78
N PRO A 151 -8.18 -1.22 11.73
CA PRO A 151 -7.54 -0.45 10.65
C PRO A 151 -6.04 -0.68 10.59
N ASN A 152 -5.42 -0.39 9.45
CA ASN A 152 -3.95 -0.34 9.34
C ASN A 152 -3.40 1.08 9.16
N MET A 153 -4.27 2.08 9.05
CA MET A 153 -3.89 3.49 9.08
C MET A 153 -4.95 4.31 9.82
N ILE A 154 -4.49 5.31 10.58
CA ILE A 154 -5.32 6.34 11.21
C ILE A 154 -4.65 7.69 10.95
N GLN A 155 -5.39 8.63 10.38
CA GLN A 155 -4.87 9.94 9.98
C GLN A 155 -5.99 10.97 9.99
N THR A 156 -5.60 12.27 9.95
CA THR A 156 -6.54 13.38 9.92
C THR A 156 -6.47 14.07 8.56
N LEU A 157 -7.59 14.15 7.86
CA LEU A 157 -7.69 14.88 6.59
C LEU A 157 -7.77 16.39 6.89
N THR A 158 -6.64 17.09 6.79
CA THR A 158 -6.49 18.50 7.22
C THR A 158 -6.24 19.48 6.10
N HIS A 159 -5.59 19.08 5.01
CA HIS A 159 -5.16 19.95 3.92
C HIS A 159 -5.45 19.35 2.55
N ASP A 160 -5.50 20.20 1.54
CA ASP A 160 -5.43 19.88 0.10
C ASP A 160 -6.38 18.82 -0.47
N GLY A 161 -7.43 18.46 0.24
CA GLY A 161 -8.51 17.63 -0.30
C GLY A 161 -8.01 16.43 -1.11
N TRP A 162 -7.34 15.46 -0.48
CA TRP A 162 -6.84 14.27 -1.15
C TRP A 162 -7.93 13.59 -2.01
N MET A 163 -7.62 13.26 -3.25
CA MET A 163 -8.56 12.75 -4.26
C MET A 163 -9.77 13.70 -4.53
N GLY A 164 -9.61 14.99 -4.28
CA GLY A 164 -10.71 15.95 -4.42
C GLY A 164 -11.70 15.99 -3.25
N ILE A 165 -11.46 15.20 -2.19
CA ILE A 165 -12.28 15.20 -0.98
C ILE A 165 -11.91 16.44 -0.15
N ALA A 166 -12.87 17.31 0.11
CA ALA A 166 -12.62 18.52 0.90
C ALA A 166 -12.11 18.19 2.31
N PRO A 167 -11.10 18.92 2.81
CA PRO A 167 -10.58 18.69 4.16
C PRO A 167 -11.66 18.99 5.20
N ALA A 168 -11.88 18.04 6.10
CA ALA A 168 -12.91 18.14 7.11
C ALA A 168 -12.34 18.29 8.52
N GLY A 169 -11.02 18.22 8.71
CA GLY A 169 -10.35 18.20 10.00
C GLY A 169 -10.70 16.97 10.84
N LYS A 170 -11.26 15.94 10.23
CA LYS A 170 -11.68 14.72 10.92
C LYS A 170 -10.62 13.63 10.82
N ARG A 171 -10.43 12.93 11.92
CA ARG A 171 -9.66 11.69 11.96
C ARG A 171 -10.44 10.58 11.25
N VAL A 172 -9.76 9.92 10.32
CA VAL A 172 -10.30 8.81 9.55
C VAL A 172 -9.50 7.53 9.79
N THR A 173 -10.17 6.41 9.73
CA THR A 173 -9.53 5.09 9.73
C THR A 173 -9.50 4.56 8.30
N MET A 174 -8.38 3.99 7.91
CA MET A 174 -8.21 3.38 6.60
C MET A 174 -7.86 1.91 6.74
N ARG A 175 -8.19 1.18 5.71
CA ARG A 175 -7.88 -0.24 5.55
C ARG A 175 -7.29 -0.42 4.18
N SER A 176 -6.18 -1.14 4.10
CA SER A 176 -5.61 -1.50 2.82
C SER A 176 -5.31 -3.00 2.76
N LEU A 177 -5.17 -3.49 1.58
CA LEU A 177 -4.61 -4.78 1.27
C LEU A 177 -3.52 -4.52 0.23
N ASP A 178 -2.29 -4.66 0.68
CA ASP A 178 -1.11 -4.35 -0.13
C ASP A 178 -0.38 -5.65 -0.47
N PHE A 179 0.12 -5.73 -1.70
CA PHE A 179 0.95 -6.83 -2.17
C PHE A 179 2.29 -6.32 -2.65
N TRP A 180 3.36 -7.01 -2.30
CA TRP A 180 4.70 -6.75 -2.79
C TRP A 180 5.31 -8.00 -3.39
N ARG A 181 6.04 -7.80 -4.47
CA ARG A 181 6.92 -8.80 -5.06
C ARG A 181 8.36 -8.38 -4.83
N ILE A 182 9.15 -9.30 -4.33
CA ILE A 182 10.56 -9.08 -4.00
C ILE A 182 11.41 -9.87 -4.99
N GLU A 183 12.42 -9.22 -5.54
CA GLU A 183 13.41 -9.87 -6.40
C GLU A 183 14.81 -9.39 -6.06
N LYS A 184 15.72 -10.35 -5.80
CA LYS A 184 17.13 -10.05 -5.44
C LYS A 184 17.25 -9.07 -4.27
N GLY A 185 16.38 -9.17 -3.28
CA GLY A 185 16.38 -8.34 -2.08
C GLY A 185 15.80 -6.93 -2.24
N LEU A 186 15.13 -6.63 -3.35
CA LEU A 186 14.44 -5.35 -3.60
C LEU A 186 12.98 -5.58 -4.00
N ILE A 187 12.14 -4.60 -3.67
CA ILE A 187 10.71 -4.55 -3.99
C ILE A 187 10.51 -4.03 -5.41
#